data_cd0cf83f1e14ebe801b7fb946832f407
#
_entry.id   cd0cf83f1e14ebe801b7fb946832f407
#
_cell.length_a   1.000
_cell.length_b   1.000
_cell.length_c   1.000
_cell.angle_alpha   90.00
_cell.angle_beta   90.00
_cell.angle_gamma   90.00
#
_symmetry.space_group_name_H-M   'P 1'
#
loop_
_entity.id
_entity.type
_entity.pdbx_description
1 polymer ?
#
loop_
_entity_poly.entity_id
_entity_poly.type
_entity_poly.pdbx_seq_one_letter_code
_entity_poly.pdbx_strand_id
1 'polypeptide(L)'
;MLIVLRTICGIMRRKEGLIVIQRKKALCAASASALAALGGLYGLYRYAFYSPRGAQNDDHHISTNPQMQVYREEIFRAIDALNALPCERVYITSADGLRLTGRYYPAKPGAPLVIACHGYRGTPSRDFSVGAEIYRSMGCALLLIEERGQCGSAGHTITFGAMEKYDILLWTHWAAERFGGIPILLGGISMGAATVLMASALGLPENVRGVIADCPYTSAKDIICSVGRDSVVPMELLYPFVRLSAKLF
;
A
#
# COMPACT_ATOMS: atom_id res chain seq x y z
N MET A 1 23.27 -40.91 -62.04
CA MET A 1 23.34 -41.11 -60.57
C MET A 1 23.79 -39.86 -59.84
N LEU A 2 24.84 -39.11 -60.25
CA LEU A 2 25.38 -37.94 -59.56
C LEU A 2 24.40 -36.75 -59.50
N ILE A 3 23.60 -36.50 -60.53
CA ILE A 3 22.65 -35.37 -60.62
C ILE A 3 21.49 -35.57 -59.64
N VAL A 4 20.97 -36.78 -59.48
CA VAL A 4 19.87 -37.10 -58.55
C VAL A 4 20.32 -36.90 -57.10
N LEU A 5 21.53 -37.32 -56.74
CA LEU A 5 22.07 -37.14 -55.40
C LEU A 5 22.26 -35.65 -55.04
N ARG A 6 22.71 -34.81 -55.96
CA ARG A 6 22.86 -33.36 -55.78
C ARG A 6 21.50 -32.66 -55.55
N THR A 7 20.47 -33.08 -56.28
CA THR A 7 19.11 -32.54 -56.15
C THR A 7 18.48 -32.92 -54.80
N ILE A 8 18.64 -34.18 -54.41
CA ILE A 8 18.12 -34.66 -53.09
C ILE A 8 18.85 -33.91 -51.93
N CYS A 9 20.17 -33.77 -51.99
CA CYS A 9 20.94 -33.04 -50.98
C CYS A 9 20.54 -31.54 -50.91
N GLY A 10 20.27 -30.92 -52.06
CA GLY A 10 19.79 -29.53 -52.13
C GLY A 10 18.37 -29.35 -51.50
N ILE A 11 17.48 -30.32 -51.74
CA ILE A 11 16.14 -30.31 -51.13
C ILE A 11 16.20 -30.54 -49.63
N MET A 12 17.05 -31.46 -49.16
CA MET A 12 17.23 -31.71 -47.72
C MET A 12 17.82 -30.44 -47.00
N ARG A 13 18.83 -29.81 -47.53
CA ARG A 13 19.38 -28.56 -46.98
C ARG A 13 18.37 -27.42 -46.96
N ARG A 14 17.50 -27.30 -47.97
CA ARG A 14 16.42 -26.30 -47.98
C ARG A 14 15.37 -26.59 -46.89
N LYS A 15 15.00 -27.86 -46.68
CA LYS A 15 14.07 -28.27 -45.61
C LYS A 15 14.65 -28.01 -44.25
N GLU A 16 15.92 -28.34 -44.01
CA GLU A 16 16.61 -28.04 -42.74
C GLU A 16 16.69 -26.52 -42.47
N GLY A 17 17.04 -25.71 -43.47
CA GLY A 17 17.03 -24.27 -43.37
C GLY A 17 15.65 -23.69 -43.04
N LEU A 18 14.60 -24.23 -43.66
CA LEU A 18 13.22 -23.80 -43.37
C LEU A 18 12.77 -24.14 -41.94
N ILE A 19 13.14 -25.33 -41.46
CA ILE A 19 12.86 -25.77 -40.07
C ILE A 19 13.58 -24.85 -39.07
N VAL A 20 14.83 -24.52 -39.31
CA VAL A 20 15.60 -23.60 -38.43
C VAL A 20 14.98 -22.20 -38.40
N ILE A 21 14.55 -21.66 -39.54
CA ILE A 21 13.86 -20.37 -39.62
C ILE A 21 12.54 -20.40 -38.86
N GLN A 22 11.73 -21.47 -39.02
CA GLN A 22 10.47 -21.60 -38.29
C GLN A 22 10.66 -21.71 -36.79
N ARG A 23 11.66 -22.47 -36.32
CA ARG A 23 12.02 -22.56 -34.90
C ARG A 23 12.44 -21.21 -34.33
N LYS A 24 13.26 -20.43 -35.05
CA LYS A 24 13.65 -19.09 -34.64
C LYS A 24 12.45 -18.14 -34.55
N LYS A 25 11.55 -18.17 -35.54
CA LYS A 25 10.30 -17.37 -35.51
C LYS A 25 9.40 -17.77 -34.34
N ALA A 26 9.23 -19.06 -34.10
CA ALA A 26 8.44 -19.56 -32.96
C ALA A 26 9.05 -19.15 -31.62
N LEU A 27 10.38 -19.20 -31.49
CA LEU A 27 11.08 -18.76 -30.28
C LEU A 27 10.94 -17.25 -30.07
N CYS A 28 11.10 -16.45 -31.13
CA CYS A 28 10.88 -15.00 -31.05
C CYS A 28 9.44 -14.66 -30.67
N ALA A 29 8.43 -15.36 -31.25
CA ALA A 29 7.03 -15.16 -30.91
C ALA A 29 6.76 -15.53 -29.44
N ALA A 30 7.28 -16.67 -28.96
CA ALA A 30 7.15 -17.09 -27.56
C ALA A 30 7.79 -16.09 -26.60
N SER A 31 8.99 -15.58 -26.93
CA SER A 31 9.68 -14.56 -26.13
C SER A 31 8.90 -13.25 -26.09
N ALA A 32 8.34 -12.80 -27.22
CA ALA A 32 7.51 -11.60 -27.27
C ALA A 32 6.23 -11.75 -26.44
N SER A 33 5.58 -12.92 -26.51
CA SER A 33 4.40 -13.23 -25.70
C SER A 33 4.71 -13.25 -24.20
N ALA A 34 5.85 -13.83 -23.81
CA ALA A 34 6.29 -13.85 -22.40
C ALA A 34 6.58 -12.45 -21.89
N LEU A 35 7.24 -11.60 -22.67
CA LEU A 35 7.50 -10.20 -22.32
C LEU A 35 6.20 -9.40 -22.19
N ALA A 36 5.24 -9.61 -23.08
CA ALA A 36 3.92 -8.96 -23.01
C ALA A 36 3.15 -9.40 -21.74
N ALA A 37 3.19 -10.70 -21.40
CA ALA A 37 2.58 -11.20 -20.17
C ALA A 37 3.23 -10.62 -18.91
N LEU A 38 4.56 -10.56 -18.85
CA LEU A 38 5.29 -9.92 -17.74
C LEU A 38 4.98 -8.42 -17.65
N GLY A 39 4.89 -7.72 -18.79
CA GLY A 39 4.49 -6.32 -18.84
C GLY A 39 3.08 -6.10 -18.31
N GLY A 40 2.15 -6.98 -18.65
CA GLY A 40 0.77 -6.98 -18.11
C GLY A 40 0.72 -7.20 -16.59
N LEU A 41 1.48 -8.18 -16.09
CA LEU A 41 1.59 -8.44 -14.65
C LEU A 41 2.23 -7.25 -13.91
N TYR A 42 3.27 -6.65 -14.48
CA TYR A 42 3.86 -5.44 -13.92
C TYR A 42 2.88 -4.26 -13.90
N GLY A 43 2.05 -4.12 -14.95
CA GLY A 43 0.98 -3.14 -14.98
C GLY A 43 -0.04 -3.32 -13.85
N LEU A 44 -0.45 -4.57 -13.59
CA LEU A 44 -1.35 -4.90 -12.46
C LEU A 44 -0.70 -4.60 -11.11
N TYR A 45 0.57 -4.95 -10.93
CA TYR A 45 1.33 -4.58 -9.73
C TYR A 45 1.37 -3.05 -9.54
N ARG A 46 1.71 -2.31 -10.60
CA ARG A 46 1.75 -0.84 -10.56
C ARG A 46 0.39 -0.23 -10.19
N TYR A 47 -0.68 -0.81 -10.70
CA TYR A 47 -2.03 -0.35 -10.44
C TYR A 47 -2.44 -0.58 -8.97
N ALA A 48 -2.26 -1.79 -8.45
CA ALA A 48 -2.80 -2.20 -7.16
C ALA A 48 -1.84 -1.94 -5.97
N PHE A 49 -0.55 -2.14 -6.15
CA PHE A 49 0.40 -2.20 -5.03
C PHE A 49 1.45 -1.09 -5.04
N TYR A 50 1.81 -0.59 -6.23
CA TYR A 50 2.89 0.37 -6.32
C TYR A 50 2.43 1.78 -5.91
N SER A 51 3.24 2.42 -5.08
CA SER A 51 3.07 3.81 -4.67
C SER A 51 4.29 4.62 -5.11
N PRO A 52 4.14 5.54 -6.09
CA PRO A 52 5.24 6.42 -6.47
C PRO A 52 5.50 7.43 -5.34
N ARG A 53 6.78 7.62 -5.00
CA ARG A 53 7.17 8.65 -4.01
C ARG A 53 6.67 10.02 -4.44
N GLY A 54 6.12 10.78 -3.51
CA GLY A 54 5.69 12.17 -3.73
C GLY A 54 4.33 12.35 -4.40
N ALA A 55 3.69 11.31 -4.94
CA ALA A 55 2.38 11.43 -5.58
C ALA A 55 1.20 11.65 -4.60
N GLN A 56 1.46 11.60 -3.30
CA GLN A 56 0.43 11.56 -2.25
C GLN A 56 0.57 12.66 -1.20
N ASN A 57 1.32 13.71 -1.50
CA ASN A 57 1.53 14.80 -0.55
C ASN A 57 0.45 15.90 -0.64
N ASP A 58 -0.59 15.70 -1.44
CA ASP A 58 -1.70 16.65 -1.50
C ASP A 58 -2.75 16.28 -0.46
N ASP A 59 -2.62 16.87 0.70
CA ASP A 59 -3.57 16.70 1.81
C ASP A 59 -4.97 17.20 1.43
N HIS A 60 -5.11 18.11 0.45
CA HIS A 60 -6.37 18.67 -0.01
C HIS A 60 -7.02 17.85 -1.15
N HIS A 61 -6.41 16.75 -1.56
CA HIS A 61 -7.03 15.84 -2.53
C HIS A 61 -8.05 14.94 -1.83
N ILE A 62 -9.32 15.36 -1.78
CA ILE A 62 -10.43 14.57 -1.23
C ILE A 62 -11.25 13.91 -2.33
N SER A 63 -12.02 12.89 -1.97
CA SER A 63 -12.92 12.19 -2.88
C SER A 63 -13.90 13.15 -3.58
N THR A 64 -14.12 12.91 -4.87
CA THR A 64 -15.13 13.64 -5.67
C THR A 64 -16.58 13.20 -5.37
N ASN A 65 -16.78 12.26 -4.43
CA ASN A 65 -18.09 11.83 -3.98
C ASN A 65 -18.90 13.04 -3.49
N PRO A 66 -20.13 13.27 -4.00
CA PRO A 66 -20.97 14.42 -3.62
C PRO A 66 -21.16 14.57 -2.10
N GLN A 67 -21.26 13.46 -1.36
CA GLN A 67 -21.38 13.48 0.10
C GLN A 67 -20.16 14.09 0.78
N MET A 68 -18.95 13.80 0.29
CA MET A 68 -17.70 14.36 0.82
C MET A 68 -17.53 15.83 0.43
N GLN A 69 -18.02 16.22 -0.75
CA GLN A 69 -17.90 17.59 -1.23
C GLN A 69 -18.70 18.59 -0.39
N VAL A 70 -19.78 18.15 0.27
CA VAL A 70 -20.56 19.00 1.21
C VAL A 70 -19.68 19.48 2.38
N TYR A 71 -18.76 18.67 2.84
CA TYR A 71 -17.88 18.96 3.98
C TYR A 71 -16.50 19.47 3.57
N ARG A 72 -16.28 19.75 2.29
CA ARG A 72 -14.96 20.07 1.74
C ARG A 72 -14.25 21.21 2.48
N GLU A 73 -14.93 22.32 2.68
CA GLU A 73 -14.33 23.50 3.33
C GLU A 73 -14.00 23.24 4.79
N GLU A 74 -14.84 22.46 5.48
CA GLU A 74 -14.61 22.08 6.86
C GLU A 74 -13.40 21.12 6.98
N ILE A 75 -13.33 20.13 6.10
CA ILE A 75 -12.19 19.19 6.03
C ILE A 75 -10.90 19.96 5.74
N PHE A 76 -10.88 20.87 4.76
CA PHE A 76 -9.70 21.65 4.42
C PHE A 76 -9.24 22.54 5.57
N ARG A 77 -10.17 23.18 6.26
CA ARG A 77 -9.86 23.99 7.46
C ARG A 77 -9.26 23.11 8.56
N ALA A 78 -9.79 21.91 8.78
CA ALA A 78 -9.24 20.98 9.77
C ALA A 78 -7.85 20.48 9.38
N ILE A 79 -7.60 20.22 8.08
CA ILE A 79 -6.29 19.85 7.55
C ILE A 79 -5.27 20.97 7.80
N ASP A 80 -5.61 22.20 7.44
CA ASP A 80 -4.74 23.36 7.61
C ASP A 80 -4.44 23.62 9.09
N ALA A 81 -5.46 23.50 9.94
CA ALA A 81 -5.31 23.64 11.39
C ALA A 81 -4.38 22.56 11.95
N LEU A 82 -4.52 21.30 11.55
CA LEU A 82 -3.64 20.20 11.98
C LEU A 82 -2.20 20.41 11.50
N ASN A 83 -2.02 20.81 10.23
CA ASN A 83 -0.70 21.02 9.65
C ASN A 83 0.02 22.24 10.24
N ALA A 84 -0.72 23.21 10.77
CA ALA A 84 -0.15 24.37 11.47
C ALA A 84 0.29 24.06 12.92
N LEU A 85 -0.13 22.93 13.50
CA LEU A 85 0.27 22.56 14.84
C LEU A 85 1.75 22.15 14.89
N PRO A 86 2.48 22.55 15.94
CA PRO A 86 3.83 22.07 16.15
C PRO A 86 3.81 20.57 16.39
N CYS A 87 4.63 19.85 15.65
CA CYS A 87 4.80 18.40 15.78
C CYS A 87 6.28 18.01 15.70
N GLU A 88 6.62 16.90 16.31
CA GLU A 88 7.93 16.27 16.18
C GLU A 88 7.88 15.22 15.06
N ARG A 89 8.82 15.30 14.12
CA ARG A 89 9.04 14.22 13.15
C ARG A 89 9.77 13.08 13.84
N VAL A 90 9.18 11.92 13.82
CA VAL A 90 9.75 10.70 14.43
C VAL A 90 9.95 9.63 13.39
N TYR A 91 10.88 8.70 13.67
CA TYR A 91 11.32 7.68 12.72
C TYR A 91 11.53 6.36 13.44
N ILE A 92 11.17 5.28 12.76
CA ILE A 92 11.56 3.91 13.13
C ILE A 92 12.14 3.20 11.91
N THR A 93 12.81 2.08 12.15
CA THR A 93 13.24 1.17 11.08
C THR A 93 12.38 -0.08 11.12
N SER A 94 11.74 -0.41 10.01
CA SER A 94 10.97 -1.65 9.88
C SER A 94 11.86 -2.89 9.92
N ALA A 95 11.27 -4.06 10.13
CA ALA A 95 12.01 -5.32 10.18
C ALA A 95 12.77 -5.65 8.88
N ASP A 96 12.31 -5.14 7.75
CA ASP A 96 12.93 -5.26 6.42
C ASP A 96 13.79 -4.03 6.03
N GLY A 97 14.13 -3.16 7.00
CA GLY A 97 15.11 -2.08 6.85
C GLY A 97 14.57 -0.78 6.25
N LEU A 98 13.25 -0.63 6.10
CA LEU A 98 12.67 0.62 5.62
C LEU A 98 12.65 1.67 6.74
N ARG A 99 13.03 2.91 6.43
CA ARG A 99 12.82 4.05 7.31
C ARG A 99 11.36 4.47 7.23
N LEU A 100 10.61 4.30 8.31
CA LEU A 100 9.22 4.73 8.46
C LEU A 100 9.17 6.04 9.23
N THR A 101 8.22 6.89 8.90
CA THR A 101 8.10 8.23 9.47
C THR A 101 6.74 8.40 10.15
N GLY A 102 6.69 9.31 11.11
CA GLY A 102 5.45 9.72 11.76
C GLY A 102 5.55 11.16 12.28
N ARG A 103 4.41 11.74 12.58
CA ARG A 103 4.28 13.06 13.20
C ARG A 103 3.69 12.89 14.60
N TYR A 104 4.48 13.23 15.60
CA TYR A 104 4.06 13.20 17.00
C TYR A 104 3.61 14.58 17.46
N TYR A 105 2.39 14.66 17.92
CA TYR A 105 1.77 15.86 18.50
C TYR A 105 1.65 15.64 20.01
N PRO A 106 2.44 16.36 20.83
CA PRO A 106 2.46 16.18 22.27
C PRO A 106 1.18 16.66 22.94
N ALA A 107 0.88 16.09 24.10
CA ALA A 107 -0.12 16.55 25.05
C ALA A 107 0.51 16.68 26.45
N LYS A 108 -0.31 16.82 27.50
CA LYS A 108 0.18 16.87 28.87
C LYS A 108 0.94 15.57 29.24
N PRO A 109 1.96 15.64 30.11
CA PRO A 109 2.64 14.43 30.59
C PRO A 109 1.65 13.39 31.12
N GLY A 110 1.85 12.13 30.74
CA GLY A 110 0.96 11.02 31.12
C GLY A 110 -0.33 10.89 30.30
N ALA A 111 -0.57 11.77 29.34
CA ALA A 111 -1.72 11.70 28.44
C ALA A 111 -1.75 10.37 27.65
N PRO A 112 -2.93 9.80 27.37
CA PRO A 112 -3.05 8.68 26.42
C PRO A 112 -2.52 9.06 25.05
N LEU A 113 -1.93 8.09 24.36
CA LEU A 113 -1.43 8.24 22.99
C LEU A 113 -2.36 7.55 22.01
N VAL A 114 -2.76 8.23 20.95
CA VAL A 114 -3.42 7.62 19.79
C VAL A 114 -2.39 7.47 18.68
N ILE A 115 -2.14 6.23 18.24
CA ILE A 115 -1.36 5.91 17.05
C ILE A 115 -2.35 5.73 15.90
N ALA A 116 -2.29 6.60 14.89
CA ALA A 116 -3.29 6.67 13.83
C ALA A 116 -2.71 6.30 12.47
N CYS A 117 -3.38 5.37 11.77
CA CYS A 117 -3.00 4.78 10.49
C CYS A 117 -3.96 5.21 9.40
N HIS A 118 -3.47 5.89 8.38
CA HIS A 118 -4.28 6.40 7.26
C HIS A 118 -4.67 5.30 6.26
N GLY A 119 -5.61 5.62 5.36
CA GLY A 119 -6.08 4.70 4.33
C GLY A 119 -5.12 4.54 3.15
N TYR A 120 -5.50 3.65 2.24
CA TYR A 120 -4.76 3.38 1.01
C TYR A 120 -4.56 4.64 0.17
N ARG A 121 -3.31 4.96 -0.14
CA ARG A 121 -2.91 6.19 -0.84
C ARG A 121 -3.48 7.45 -0.18
N GLY A 122 -3.66 7.39 1.14
CA GLY A 122 -4.06 8.50 1.97
C GLY A 122 -2.87 9.32 2.48
N THR A 123 -3.20 10.35 3.24
CA THR A 123 -2.22 11.06 4.07
C THR A 123 -2.74 11.14 5.50
N PRO A 124 -1.85 11.18 6.49
CA PRO A 124 -2.28 11.33 7.88
C PRO A 124 -3.12 12.59 8.12
N SER A 125 -2.79 13.72 7.49
CA SER A 125 -3.55 14.95 7.67
C SER A 125 -4.94 14.86 7.05
N ARG A 126 -5.04 14.32 5.85
CA ARG A 126 -6.33 14.20 5.15
C ARG A 126 -7.30 13.29 5.90
N ASP A 127 -6.79 12.13 6.34
CA ASP A 127 -7.65 11.09 6.89
C ASP A 127 -7.95 11.33 8.38
N PHE A 128 -7.08 12.04 9.10
CA PHE A 128 -7.23 12.23 10.54
C PHE A 128 -7.39 13.68 11.01
N SER A 129 -7.51 14.67 10.12
CA SER A 129 -7.62 16.07 10.56
C SER A 129 -8.77 16.31 11.55
N VAL A 130 -9.97 15.87 11.22
CA VAL A 130 -11.15 15.99 12.09
C VAL A 130 -11.02 15.09 13.34
N GLY A 131 -10.58 13.85 13.16
CA GLY A 131 -10.34 12.93 14.28
C GLY A 131 -9.24 13.44 15.23
N ALA A 132 -8.21 14.10 14.71
CA ALA A 132 -7.15 14.68 15.52
C ALA A 132 -7.66 15.81 16.44
N GLU A 133 -8.57 16.64 15.94
CA GLU A 133 -9.23 17.66 16.74
C GLU A 133 -10.00 17.03 17.92
N ILE A 134 -10.79 15.99 17.65
CA ILE A 134 -11.55 15.26 18.67
C ILE A 134 -10.61 14.63 19.71
N TYR A 135 -9.59 13.87 19.30
CA TYR A 135 -8.67 13.23 20.23
C TYR A 135 -7.90 14.25 21.08
N ARG A 136 -7.49 15.36 20.48
CA ARG A 136 -6.79 16.44 21.21
C ARG A 136 -7.71 17.14 22.20
N SER A 137 -8.98 17.36 21.88
CA SER A 137 -9.98 17.91 22.81
C SER A 137 -10.21 17.00 24.02
N MET A 138 -10.04 15.68 23.84
CA MET A 138 -10.05 14.67 24.91
C MET A 138 -8.73 14.62 25.71
N GLY A 139 -7.75 15.43 25.34
CA GLY A 139 -6.44 15.50 26.01
C GLY A 139 -5.43 14.44 25.55
N CYS A 140 -5.65 13.73 24.45
CA CYS A 140 -4.73 12.73 23.93
C CYS A 140 -3.56 13.35 23.19
N ALA A 141 -2.37 12.73 23.31
CA ALA A 141 -1.28 12.89 22.37
C ALA A 141 -1.57 12.08 21.09
N LEU A 142 -1.00 12.52 19.95
CA LEU A 142 -1.20 11.82 18.70
C LEU A 142 0.15 11.43 18.08
N LEU A 143 0.19 10.23 17.50
CA LEU A 143 1.22 9.78 16.59
C LEU A 143 0.55 9.42 15.26
N LEU A 144 0.60 10.32 14.31
CA LEU A 144 0.10 10.09 12.96
C LEU A 144 1.22 9.44 12.15
N ILE A 145 1.12 8.14 11.90
CA ILE A 145 2.12 7.41 11.16
C ILE A 145 1.90 7.55 9.65
N GLU A 146 2.98 7.53 8.90
CA GLU A 146 2.98 7.46 7.46
C GLU A 146 3.31 6.00 7.10
N GLU A 147 2.35 5.27 6.53
CA GLU A 147 2.51 3.86 6.25
C GLU A 147 3.60 3.61 5.21
N ARG A 148 4.20 2.40 5.22
CA ARG A 148 5.25 2.00 4.26
C ARG A 148 4.86 2.29 2.81
N GLY A 149 5.80 2.75 2.01
CA GLY A 149 5.58 3.10 0.61
C GLY A 149 4.71 4.33 0.39
N GLN A 150 4.32 5.07 1.44
CA GLN A 150 3.42 6.21 1.35
C GLN A 150 4.02 7.44 2.06
N CYS A 151 3.67 8.62 1.60
CA CYS A 151 4.12 9.91 2.13
C CYS A 151 5.66 9.98 2.28
N GLY A 152 6.17 10.22 3.48
CA GLY A 152 7.61 10.30 3.76
C GLY A 152 8.25 8.96 4.15
N SER A 153 7.47 7.90 4.34
CA SER A 153 7.99 6.57 4.64
C SER A 153 8.62 5.92 3.42
N ALA A 154 9.70 5.16 3.64
CA ALA A 154 10.40 4.46 2.57
C ALA A 154 9.59 3.27 2.01
N GLY A 155 10.06 2.75 0.88
CA GLY A 155 9.39 1.68 0.15
C GLY A 155 8.60 2.21 -1.04
N HIS A 156 7.98 1.29 -1.77
CA HIS A 156 7.15 1.58 -2.94
C HIS A 156 5.95 0.63 -3.06
N THR A 157 5.80 -0.30 -2.13
CA THR A 157 4.77 -1.34 -2.20
C THR A 157 3.83 -1.21 -1.01
N ILE A 158 2.55 -1.12 -1.31
CA ILE A 158 1.46 -1.16 -0.34
C ILE A 158 0.97 -2.60 -0.30
N THR A 159 0.92 -3.23 0.87
CA THR A 159 0.59 -4.66 1.02
C THR A 159 -0.77 -4.93 1.65
N PHE A 160 -1.63 -3.91 1.72
CA PHE A 160 -2.98 -4.03 2.27
C PHE A 160 -3.02 -4.61 3.69
N GLY A 161 -2.08 -4.21 4.52
CA GLY A 161 -1.96 -4.62 5.92
C GLY A 161 -1.11 -5.87 6.14
N ALA A 162 -0.67 -6.57 5.08
CA ALA A 162 0.12 -7.81 5.25
C ALA A 162 1.49 -7.57 5.90
N MET A 163 2.16 -6.51 5.50
CA MET A 163 3.44 -6.07 6.11
C MET A 163 3.21 -4.88 7.07
N GLU A 164 2.27 -4.01 6.75
CA GLU A 164 1.97 -2.81 7.53
C GLU A 164 1.61 -3.16 9.00
N LYS A 165 0.97 -4.29 9.27
CA LYS A 165 0.67 -4.75 10.64
C LYS A 165 1.92 -4.93 11.51
N TYR A 166 3.05 -5.33 10.92
CA TYR A 166 4.31 -5.45 11.65
C TYR A 166 4.94 -4.09 11.94
N ASP A 167 4.71 -3.12 11.05
CA ASP A 167 5.13 -1.74 11.30
C ASP A 167 4.34 -1.13 12.46
N ILE A 168 3.02 -1.42 12.56
CA ILE A 168 2.21 -1.02 13.72
C ILE A 168 2.77 -1.62 15.01
N LEU A 169 3.12 -2.90 15.02
CA LEU A 169 3.74 -3.53 16.17
C LEU A 169 5.03 -2.80 16.58
N LEU A 170 5.89 -2.44 15.63
CA LEU A 170 7.10 -1.69 15.91
C LEU A 170 6.81 -0.27 16.43
N TRP A 171 5.83 0.43 15.87
CA TRP A 171 5.40 1.74 16.36
C TRP A 171 4.85 1.67 17.79
N THR A 172 4.12 0.61 18.15
CA THR A 172 3.62 0.43 19.53
C THR A 172 4.75 0.16 20.51
N HIS A 173 5.73 -0.67 20.15
CA HIS A 173 6.93 -0.89 20.98
C HIS A 173 7.74 0.40 21.15
N TRP A 174 8.02 1.10 20.05
CA TRP A 174 8.69 2.40 20.11
C TRP A 174 7.98 3.40 21.05
N ALA A 175 6.64 3.46 20.95
CA ALA A 175 5.87 4.34 21.82
C ALA A 175 5.90 3.90 23.30
N ALA A 176 5.83 2.59 23.58
CA ALA A 176 5.91 2.05 24.93
C ALA A 176 7.28 2.32 25.56
N GLU A 177 8.37 2.17 24.81
CA GLU A 177 9.73 2.47 25.24
C GLU A 177 9.92 3.98 25.50
N ARG A 178 9.42 4.82 24.60
CA ARG A 178 9.62 6.27 24.67
C ARG A 178 8.80 6.94 25.76
N PHE A 179 7.55 6.52 25.94
CA PHE A 179 6.59 7.23 26.83
C PHE A 179 6.25 6.42 28.08
N GLY A 180 6.85 5.24 28.24
CA GLY A 180 6.56 4.36 29.37
C GLY A 180 5.17 3.73 29.27
N GLY A 181 4.56 3.45 30.41
CA GLY A 181 3.29 2.71 30.51
C GLY A 181 2.03 3.54 30.21
N ILE A 182 2.11 4.66 29.50
CA ILE A 182 0.91 5.42 29.14
C ILE A 182 -0.06 4.59 28.30
N PRO A 183 -1.37 4.76 28.43
CA PRO A 183 -2.35 4.06 27.60
C PRO A 183 -2.16 4.41 26.12
N ILE A 184 -2.14 3.39 25.26
CA ILE A 184 -2.06 3.54 23.80
C ILE A 184 -3.39 3.04 23.20
N LEU A 185 -3.93 3.82 22.27
CA LEU A 185 -5.05 3.44 21.41
C LEU A 185 -4.54 3.37 19.97
N LEU A 186 -4.92 2.32 19.25
CA LEU A 186 -4.68 2.22 17.82
C LEU A 186 -5.91 2.73 17.07
N GLY A 187 -5.73 3.71 16.20
CA GLY A 187 -6.77 4.23 15.32
C GLY A 187 -6.45 3.91 13.87
N GLY A 188 -7.44 3.56 13.05
CA GLY A 188 -7.22 3.34 11.64
C GLY A 188 -8.45 3.65 10.80
N ILE A 189 -8.23 4.10 9.57
CA ILE A 189 -9.27 4.36 8.57
C ILE A 189 -9.04 3.48 7.36
N SER A 190 -10.08 2.78 6.88
CA SER A 190 -10.04 1.95 5.67
C SER A 190 -8.91 0.90 5.71
N MET A 191 -7.86 1.05 4.89
CA MET A 191 -6.68 0.17 4.94
C MET A 191 -5.98 0.24 6.30
N GLY A 192 -5.81 1.43 6.87
CA GLY A 192 -5.25 1.59 8.20
C GLY A 192 -6.10 0.90 9.28
N ALA A 193 -7.43 0.91 9.14
CA ALA A 193 -8.34 0.19 10.04
C ALA A 193 -8.13 -1.34 9.96
N ALA A 194 -8.05 -1.89 8.76
CA ALA A 194 -7.74 -3.30 8.59
C ALA A 194 -6.35 -3.65 9.13
N THR A 195 -5.37 -2.76 8.94
CA THR A 195 -4.00 -2.92 9.42
C THR A 195 -3.94 -2.98 10.95
N VAL A 196 -4.59 -2.04 11.67
CA VAL A 196 -4.58 -2.05 13.13
C VAL A 196 -5.33 -3.26 13.71
N LEU A 197 -6.40 -3.73 13.05
CA LEU A 197 -7.07 -4.98 13.43
C LEU A 197 -6.16 -6.20 13.24
N MET A 198 -5.44 -6.28 12.12
CA MET A 198 -4.47 -7.35 11.90
C MET A 198 -3.30 -7.27 12.90
N ALA A 199 -2.87 -6.08 13.25
CA ALA A 199 -1.81 -5.88 14.26
C ALA A 199 -2.27 -6.30 15.65
N SER A 200 -3.55 -6.14 16.00
CA SER A 200 -4.08 -6.53 17.32
C SER A 200 -4.01 -8.04 17.60
N ALA A 201 -3.86 -8.86 16.56
CA ALA A 201 -3.62 -10.29 16.68
C ALA A 201 -2.13 -10.65 16.94
N LEU A 202 -1.23 -9.66 16.92
CA LEU A 202 0.18 -9.83 17.25
C LEU A 202 0.39 -9.53 18.75
N GLY A 203 1.55 -9.88 19.29
CA GLY A 203 1.89 -9.61 20.69
C GLY A 203 2.14 -8.11 20.93
N LEU A 204 1.07 -7.32 21.00
CA LEU A 204 1.16 -5.89 21.32
C LEU A 204 1.59 -5.67 22.78
N PRO A 205 2.28 -4.53 23.10
CA PRO A 205 2.56 -4.14 24.47
C PRO A 205 1.28 -4.06 25.33
N GLU A 206 1.38 -4.41 26.61
CA GLU A 206 0.22 -4.45 27.54
C GLU A 206 -0.47 -3.11 27.73
N ASN A 207 0.22 -1.99 27.50
CA ASN A 207 -0.35 -0.66 27.57
C ASN A 207 -1.18 -0.26 26.32
N VAL A 208 -1.25 -1.09 25.28
CA VAL A 208 -2.24 -0.94 24.21
C VAL A 208 -3.60 -1.35 24.73
N ARG A 209 -4.52 -0.40 24.87
CA ARG A 209 -5.82 -0.57 25.56
C ARG A 209 -7.00 -0.81 24.62
N GLY A 210 -6.85 -0.51 23.34
CA GLY A 210 -7.94 -0.70 22.39
C GLY A 210 -7.59 -0.34 20.97
N VAL A 211 -8.49 -0.72 20.06
CA VAL A 211 -8.43 -0.45 18.64
C VAL A 211 -9.71 0.23 18.19
N ILE A 212 -9.59 1.32 17.45
CA ILE A 212 -10.69 2.02 16.78
C ILE A 212 -10.48 1.83 15.28
N ALA A 213 -11.33 1.05 14.65
CA ALA A 213 -11.24 0.70 13.25
C ALA A 213 -12.43 1.27 12.48
N ASP A 214 -12.21 2.29 11.68
CA ASP A 214 -13.23 2.90 10.84
C ASP A 214 -13.21 2.29 9.43
N CYS A 215 -14.34 1.74 8.99
CA CYS A 215 -14.59 1.10 7.69
C CYS A 215 -13.50 0.10 7.22
N PRO A 216 -13.08 -0.88 8.05
CA PRO A 216 -12.12 -1.89 7.64
C PRO A 216 -12.69 -2.82 6.58
N TYR A 217 -11.83 -3.37 5.72
CA TYR A 217 -12.21 -4.46 4.83
C TYR A 217 -11.90 -5.83 5.46
N THR A 218 -12.59 -6.86 4.98
CA THR A 218 -12.43 -8.25 5.44
C THR A 218 -11.20 -8.93 4.87
N SER A 219 -10.81 -8.59 3.64
CA SER A 219 -9.60 -9.11 3.00
C SER A 219 -9.10 -8.18 1.90
N ALA A 220 -7.80 -8.27 1.59
CA ALA A 220 -7.22 -7.57 0.44
C ALA A 220 -7.91 -7.95 -0.87
N LYS A 221 -8.37 -9.20 -1.02
CA LYS A 221 -9.14 -9.65 -2.18
C LYS A 221 -10.44 -8.86 -2.31
N ASP A 222 -11.20 -8.80 -1.22
CA ASP A 222 -12.53 -8.19 -1.26
C ASP A 222 -12.45 -6.70 -1.59
N ILE A 223 -11.51 -5.97 -1.00
CA ILE A 223 -11.35 -4.55 -1.32
C ILE A 223 -10.85 -4.32 -2.75
N ILE A 224 -9.87 -5.10 -3.24
CA ILE A 224 -9.37 -4.98 -4.61
C ILE A 224 -10.50 -5.29 -5.61
N CYS A 225 -11.27 -6.35 -5.40
CA CYS A 225 -12.41 -6.69 -6.26
C CYS A 225 -13.53 -5.65 -6.16
N SER A 226 -13.79 -5.10 -4.98
CA SER A 226 -14.82 -4.07 -4.79
C SER A 226 -14.47 -2.76 -5.49
N VAL A 227 -13.23 -2.28 -5.33
CA VAL A 227 -12.75 -1.05 -5.99
C VAL A 227 -12.68 -1.23 -7.51
N GLY A 228 -12.35 -2.42 -7.98
CA GLY A 228 -12.30 -2.72 -9.42
C GLY A 228 -13.64 -3.13 -10.04
N ARG A 229 -14.76 -3.05 -9.31
CA ARG A 229 -16.08 -3.52 -9.78
C ARG A 229 -16.55 -2.85 -11.08
N ASP A 230 -16.23 -1.58 -11.25
CA ASP A 230 -16.60 -0.79 -12.42
C ASP A 230 -15.59 -0.89 -13.57
N SER A 231 -14.61 -1.79 -13.46
CA SER A 231 -13.64 -2.04 -14.54
C SER A 231 -14.29 -2.82 -15.69
N VAL A 232 -13.76 -2.62 -16.91
CA VAL A 232 -14.26 -3.29 -18.13
C VAL A 232 -14.21 -4.82 -18.02
N VAL A 233 -13.21 -5.34 -17.29
CA VAL A 233 -13.08 -6.78 -17.00
C VAL A 233 -13.38 -6.98 -15.52
N PRO A 234 -14.26 -7.92 -15.15
CA PRO A 234 -14.53 -8.23 -13.75
C PRO A 234 -13.24 -8.52 -12.98
N MET A 235 -13.01 -7.78 -11.90
CA MET A 235 -11.76 -7.87 -11.12
C MET A 235 -11.57 -9.25 -10.50
N GLU A 236 -12.64 -9.99 -10.25
CA GLU A 236 -12.59 -11.37 -9.76
C GLU A 236 -11.84 -12.29 -10.73
N LEU A 237 -11.98 -12.07 -12.03
CA LEU A 237 -11.25 -12.81 -13.08
C LEU A 237 -9.78 -12.38 -13.17
N LEU A 238 -9.48 -11.12 -12.88
CA LEU A 238 -8.12 -10.59 -12.89
C LEU A 238 -7.37 -10.87 -11.58
N TYR A 239 -8.06 -11.12 -10.48
CA TYR A 239 -7.46 -11.27 -9.16
C TYR A 239 -6.34 -12.32 -9.06
N PRO A 240 -6.42 -13.50 -9.71
CA PRO A 240 -5.30 -14.46 -9.71
C PRO A 240 -4.00 -13.85 -10.28
N PHE A 241 -4.12 -13.01 -11.32
CA PHE A 241 -2.99 -12.31 -11.92
C PHE A 241 -2.49 -11.15 -11.06
N VAL A 242 -3.40 -10.42 -10.40
CA VAL A 242 -3.06 -9.41 -9.40
C VAL A 242 -2.27 -10.05 -8.26
N ARG A 243 -2.73 -11.19 -7.72
CA ARG A 243 -2.03 -11.94 -6.69
C ARG A 243 -0.66 -12.46 -7.16
N LEU A 244 -0.58 -12.93 -8.41
CA LEU A 244 0.69 -13.36 -9.00
C LEU A 244 1.66 -12.19 -9.14
N SER A 245 1.18 -11.02 -9.59
CA SER A 245 2.01 -9.82 -9.74
C SER A 245 2.61 -9.38 -8.40
N ALA A 246 1.84 -9.42 -7.29
CA ALA A 246 2.32 -9.11 -5.95
C ALA A 246 3.39 -10.07 -5.41
N LYS A 247 3.53 -11.26 -6.02
CA LYS A 247 4.57 -12.24 -5.65
C LYS A 247 5.84 -12.10 -6.49
N LEU A 248 5.73 -11.48 -7.68
CA LEU A 248 6.83 -11.34 -8.63
C LEU A 248 7.58 -10.01 -8.46
N PHE A 249 6.90 -8.99 -8.00
CA PHE A 249 7.40 -7.62 -7.86
C PHE A 249 7.25 -7.09 -6.43
#